data_af4ab6d1f27c8c6f183b07ac7c36eba8
#
_entry.id   af4ab6d1f27c8c6f183b07ac7c36eba8
#
_cell.length_a   1.000
_cell.length_b   1.000
_cell.length_c   1.000
_cell.angle_alpha   90.00
_cell.angle_beta   90.00
_cell.angle_gamma   90.00
#
_symmetry.space_group_name_H-M   'P 1'
#
loop_
_entity.id
_entity.type
_entity.pdbx_description
1 polymer ?
#
loop_
_entity_poly.entity_id
_entity_poly.type
_entity_poly.pdbx_seq_one_letter_code
_entity_poly.pdbx_strand_id
1 'polypeptide(L)'
;MKSFFSCVNKLSLWGAYLSSLLLVSLVCLVLTEIVIRHFFDMSTMIADEYSGYIYLASIFLGLAYTFNEKAHIRINIVTSRLSEKSNRIIDLITGVISIVALSFAFYRTILFTYDSYEMEMLSEAVSETPLYLTQVVMPLGLALFILSILMFVIKGLKNDI
;
A
#
# COMPACT_ATOMS: atom_id res chain seq x y z
N MET A 1 -8.98 -23.89 0.59
CA MET A 1 -7.94 -23.00 1.14
C MET A 1 -6.80 -22.72 0.17
N LYS A 2 -6.20 -23.74 -0.49
CA LYS A 2 -5.10 -23.53 -1.47
C LYS A 2 -5.48 -22.54 -2.59
N SER A 3 -6.73 -22.62 -3.09
CA SER A 3 -7.23 -21.70 -4.14
C SER A 3 -7.34 -20.25 -3.67
N PHE A 4 -7.78 -20.01 -2.44
CA PHE A 4 -7.87 -18.67 -1.84
C PHE A 4 -6.48 -18.04 -1.68
N PHE A 5 -5.51 -18.80 -1.13
CA PHE A 5 -4.13 -18.33 -0.98
C PHE A 5 -3.49 -18.01 -2.33
N SER A 6 -3.76 -18.83 -3.35
CA SER A 6 -3.27 -18.57 -4.71
C SER A 6 -3.88 -17.28 -5.29
N CYS A 7 -5.16 -17.02 -5.04
CA CYS A 7 -5.84 -15.82 -5.51
C CYS A 7 -5.24 -14.54 -4.88
N VAL A 8 -5.10 -14.53 -3.54
CA VAL A 8 -4.52 -13.37 -2.84
C VAL A 8 -3.08 -13.11 -3.27
N ASN A 9 -2.25 -14.18 -3.43
CA ASN A 9 -0.89 -14.02 -3.91
C ASN A 9 -0.84 -13.45 -5.34
N LYS A 10 -1.74 -13.89 -6.24
CA LYS A 10 -1.83 -13.32 -7.59
C LYS A 10 -2.24 -11.85 -7.56
N LEU A 11 -3.23 -11.50 -6.75
CA LEU A 11 -3.67 -10.10 -6.60
C LEU A 11 -2.55 -9.21 -6.03
N SER A 12 -1.81 -9.71 -5.03
CA SER A 12 -0.64 -9.00 -4.48
C SER A 12 0.45 -8.80 -5.54
N LEU A 13 0.71 -9.81 -6.39
CA LEU A 13 1.68 -9.72 -7.47
C LEU A 13 1.26 -8.69 -8.53
N TRP A 14 -0.01 -8.68 -8.93
CA TRP A 14 -0.55 -7.65 -9.82
C TRP A 14 -0.47 -6.26 -9.22
N GLY A 15 -0.77 -6.13 -7.92
CA GLY A 15 -0.56 -4.89 -7.16
C GLY A 15 0.88 -4.40 -7.22
N ALA A 16 1.87 -5.32 -7.09
CA ALA A 16 3.29 -4.98 -7.18
C ALA A 16 3.70 -4.51 -8.59
N TYR A 17 3.21 -5.17 -9.64
CA TYR A 17 3.48 -4.72 -11.01
C TYR A 17 2.92 -3.31 -11.25
N LEU A 18 1.68 -3.06 -10.82
CA LEU A 18 1.06 -1.75 -10.95
C LEU A 18 1.80 -0.70 -10.12
N SER A 19 2.18 -1.02 -8.88
CA SER A 19 3.01 -0.19 -8.01
C SER A 19 4.34 0.20 -8.68
N SER A 20 5.03 -0.78 -9.28
CA SER A 20 6.29 -0.55 -9.98
C SER A 20 6.11 0.35 -11.22
N LEU A 21 5.05 0.12 -11.99
CA LEU A 21 4.71 0.95 -13.14
C LEU A 21 4.42 2.40 -12.72
N LEU A 22 3.66 2.57 -11.64
CA LEU A 22 3.36 3.89 -11.08
C LEU A 22 4.63 4.61 -10.62
N LEU A 23 5.57 3.91 -9.96
CA LEU A 23 6.85 4.51 -9.56
C LEU A 23 7.68 4.97 -10.77
N VAL A 24 7.73 4.17 -11.84
CA VAL A 24 8.41 4.57 -13.08
C VAL A 24 7.71 5.79 -13.68
N SER A 25 6.38 5.80 -13.72
CA SER A 25 5.60 6.94 -14.22
C SER A 25 5.84 8.20 -13.39
N LEU A 26 5.95 8.07 -12.06
CA LEU A 26 6.30 9.17 -11.16
C LEU A 26 7.66 9.79 -11.54
N VAL A 27 8.67 8.95 -11.72
CA VAL A 27 10.01 9.42 -12.08
C VAL A 27 9.98 10.14 -13.45
N CYS A 28 9.29 9.56 -14.43
CA CYS A 28 9.12 10.20 -15.74
C CYS A 28 8.40 11.55 -15.63
N LEU A 29 7.33 11.64 -14.83
CA LEU A 29 6.59 12.88 -14.61
C LEU A 29 7.49 13.98 -14.04
N VAL A 30 8.21 13.66 -12.95
CA VAL A 30 9.09 14.62 -12.27
C VAL A 30 10.24 15.05 -13.18
N LEU A 31 10.87 14.11 -13.90
CA LEU A 31 11.94 14.44 -14.85
C LEU A 31 11.43 15.33 -16.00
N THR A 32 10.24 15.05 -16.52
CA THR A 32 9.61 15.88 -17.57
C THR A 32 9.37 17.30 -17.07
N GLU A 33 8.84 17.45 -15.85
CA GLU A 33 8.63 18.78 -15.26
C GLU A 33 9.93 19.54 -15.08
N ILE A 34 11.01 18.88 -14.60
CA ILE A 34 12.34 19.51 -14.47
C ILE A 34 12.85 20.00 -15.82
N VAL A 35 12.72 19.21 -16.88
CA VAL A 35 13.13 19.58 -18.23
C VAL A 35 12.33 20.77 -18.72
N ILE A 36 11.00 20.76 -18.56
CA ILE A 36 10.14 21.86 -18.99
C ILE A 36 10.49 23.15 -18.25
N ARG A 37 10.66 23.09 -16.94
CA ARG A 37 11.05 24.27 -16.13
C ARG A 37 12.42 24.82 -16.53
N HIS A 38 13.37 23.93 -16.82
CA HIS A 38 14.74 24.35 -17.14
C HIS A 38 14.90 24.94 -18.54
N PHE A 39 14.24 24.34 -19.55
CA PHE A 39 14.45 24.74 -20.95
C PHE A 39 13.42 25.74 -21.46
N PHE A 40 12.23 25.77 -20.86
CA PHE A 40 11.13 26.61 -21.36
C PHE A 40 10.65 27.65 -20.34
N ASP A 41 11.26 27.73 -19.15
CA ASP A 41 10.85 28.59 -18.04
C ASP A 41 9.34 28.50 -17.73
N MET A 42 8.75 27.33 -17.99
CA MET A 42 7.32 27.05 -17.79
C MET A 42 7.15 25.95 -16.74
N SER A 43 5.99 25.91 -16.08
CA SER A 43 5.59 24.81 -15.20
C SER A 43 4.25 24.25 -15.68
N THR A 44 4.12 22.92 -15.66
CA THR A 44 2.83 22.28 -15.94
C THR A 44 1.83 22.46 -14.81
N MET A 45 2.29 22.83 -13.60
CA MET A 45 1.53 22.89 -12.33
C MET A 45 0.81 21.57 -11.95
N ILE A 46 1.02 20.51 -12.72
CA ILE A 46 0.40 19.20 -12.54
C ILE A 46 1.34 18.26 -11.74
N ALA A 47 2.65 18.39 -11.96
CA ALA A 47 3.62 17.46 -11.42
C ALA A 47 3.63 17.43 -9.89
N ASP A 48 3.48 18.56 -9.24
CA ASP A 48 3.50 18.67 -7.77
C ASP A 48 2.33 17.90 -7.14
N GLU A 49 1.15 17.97 -7.76
CA GLU A 49 -0.06 17.29 -7.29
C GLU A 49 -0.07 15.80 -7.64
N TYR A 50 0.08 15.47 -8.93
CA TYR A 50 -0.02 14.09 -9.41
C TYR A 50 1.14 13.21 -8.93
N SER A 51 2.31 13.79 -8.65
CA SER A 51 3.39 13.02 -8.01
C SER A 51 2.99 12.47 -6.66
N GLY A 52 2.27 13.26 -5.85
CA GLY A 52 1.73 12.81 -4.57
C GLY A 52 0.71 11.67 -4.73
N TYR A 53 -0.22 11.78 -5.68
CA TYR A 53 -1.24 10.76 -5.93
C TYR A 53 -0.62 9.46 -6.44
N ILE A 54 0.29 9.53 -7.40
CA ILE A 54 0.99 8.36 -7.95
C ILE A 54 1.84 7.69 -6.87
N TYR A 55 2.54 8.48 -6.05
CA TYR A 55 3.35 7.98 -4.95
C TYR A 55 2.48 7.24 -3.91
N LEU A 56 1.39 7.85 -3.47
CA LEU A 56 0.43 7.23 -2.56
C LEU A 56 -0.12 5.92 -3.12
N ALA A 57 -0.55 5.92 -4.38
CA ALA A 57 -1.08 4.73 -5.03
C ALA A 57 -0.02 3.62 -5.11
N SER A 58 1.24 3.96 -5.45
CA SER A 58 2.32 2.99 -5.54
C SER A 58 2.62 2.33 -4.19
N ILE A 59 2.63 3.09 -3.11
CA ILE A 59 2.85 2.53 -1.76
C ILE A 59 1.73 1.55 -1.40
N PHE A 60 0.47 1.99 -1.46
CA PHE A 60 -0.64 1.17 -0.99
C PHE A 60 -0.81 -0.13 -1.79
N LEU A 61 -0.59 -0.10 -3.11
CA LEU A 61 -0.65 -1.30 -3.95
C LEU A 61 0.53 -2.25 -3.74
N GLY A 62 1.70 -1.74 -3.34
CA GLY A 62 2.89 -2.54 -3.06
C GLY A 62 2.90 -3.25 -1.70
N LEU A 63 2.13 -2.76 -0.70
CA LEU A 63 2.18 -3.25 0.69
C LEU A 63 2.00 -4.76 0.83
N ALA A 64 0.99 -5.32 0.17
CA ALA A 64 0.65 -6.74 0.28
C ALA A 64 1.76 -7.64 -0.26
N TYR A 65 2.35 -7.26 -1.38
CA TYR A 65 3.45 -8.02 -2.00
C TYR A 65 4.73 -7.96 -1.17
N THR A 66 5.14 -6.77 -0.73
CA THR A 66 6.34 -6.60 0.09
C THR A 66 6.25 -7.38 1.40
N PHE A 67 5.04 -7.52 1.96
CA PHE A 67 4.83 -8.36 3.12
C PHE A 67 4.97 -9.85 2.79
N ASN A 68 4.37 -10.33 1.70
CA ASN A 68 4.42 -11.73 1.29
C ASN A 68 5.86 -12.19 0.96
N GLU A 69 6.68 -11.31 0.37
CA GLU A 69 8.11 -11.58 0.07
C GLU A 69 9.03 -11.37 1.28
N LYS A 70 8.47 -11.14 2.48
CA LYS A 70 9.25 -10.88 3.71
C LYS A 70 10.22 -9.69 3.56
N ALA A 71 9.92 -8.78 2.63
CA ALA A 71 10.74 -7.59 2.37
C ALA A 71 10.54 -6.48 3.41
N HIS A 72 9.56 -6.62 4.30
CA HIS A 72 9.45 -5.74 5.47
C HIS A 72 10.66 -5.92 6.38
N ILE A 73 11.29 -4.81 6.73
CA ILE A 73 12.45 -4.80 7.62
C ILE A 73 12.07 -5.43 8.96
N ARG A 74 12.61 -6.62 9.23
CA ARG A 74 12.50 -7.27 10.54
C ARG A 74 13.83 -7.08 11.28
N ILE A 75 13.76 -6.48 12.44
CA ILE A 75 14.92 -6.38 13.31
C ILE A 75 15.11 -7.73 14.00
N ASN A 76 15.96 -8.58 13.42
CA ASN A 76 16.17 -9.95 13.89
C ASN A 76 17.02 -10.05 15.18
N ILE A 77 17.45 -8.93 15.77
CA ILE A 77 18.35 -8.92 16.95
C ILE A 77 17.71 -9.65 18.14
N VAL A 78 16.43 -9.48 18.34
CA VAL A 78 15.69 -10.12 19.44
C VAL A 78 15.26 -11.53 19.04
N THR A 79 14.72 -11.70 17.84
CA THR A 79 14.17 -12.97 17.37
C THR A 79 15.22 -14.04 17.13
N SER A 80 16.47 -13.66 16.78
CA SER A 80 17.59 -14.60 16.62
C SER A 80 18.03 -15.30 17.92
N ARG A 81 17.67 -14.73 19.06
CA ARG A 81 17.99 -15.29 20.39
C ARG A 81 16.87 -16.12 21.00
N LEU A 82 15.72 -16.18 20.36
CA LEU A 82 14.55 -16.87 20.87
C LEU A 82 14.40 -18.26 20.24
N SER A 83 13.70 -19.15 20.97
CA SER A 83 13.35 -20.46 20.42
C SER A 83 12.34 -20.32 19.26
N GLU A 84 12.29 -21.31 18.37
CA GLU A 84 11.34 -21.33 17.26
C GLU A 84 9.88 -21.19 17.73
N LYS A 85 9.53 -21.81 18.86
CA LYS A 85 8.19 -21.69 19.47
C LYS A 85 7.90 -20.26 19.91
N SER A 86 8.86 -19.59 20.55
CA SER A 86 8.69 -18.21 21.02
C SER A 86 8.57 -17.25 19.84
N ASN A 87 9.39 -17.42 18.81
CA ASN A 87 9.30 -16.62 17.58
C ASN A 87 7.93 -16.74 16.92
N ARG A 88 7.41 -17.96 16.84
CA ARG A 88 6.08 -18.20 16.27
C ARG A 88 4.98 -17.51 17.07
N ILE A 89 5.04 -17.55 18.40
CA ILE A 89 4.04 -16.87 19.25
C ILE A 89 4.10 -15.37 19.02
N ILE A 90 5.30 -14.78 18.97
CA ILE A 90 5.50 -13.35 18.70
C ILE A 90 4.95 -13.00 17.33
N ASP A 91 5.24 -13.79 16.29
CA ASP A 91 4.74 -13.55 14.93
C ASP A 91 3.21 -13.59 14.87
N LEU A 92 2.56 -14.51 15.59
CA LEU A 92 1.11 -14.59 15.67
C LEU A 92 0.51 -13.37 16.40
N ILE A 93 1.07 -13.02 17.57
CA ILE A 93 0.60 -11.86 18.36
C ILE A 93 0.75 -10.58 17.52
N THR A 94 1.92 -10.38 16.91
CA THR A 94 2.18 -9.21 16.06
C THR A 94 1.23 -9.19 14.87
N GLY A 95 0.98 -10.33 14.23
CA GLY A 95 0.02 -10.45 13.14
C GLY A 95 -1.39 -10.04 13.55
N VAL A 96 -1.86 -10.49 14.72
CA VAL A 96 -3.19 -10.13 15.23
C VAL A 96 -3.28 -8.63 15.55
N ILE A 97 -2.27 -8.08 16.23
CA ILE A 97 -2.21 -6.63 16.54
C ILE A 97 -2.23 -5.83 15.24
N SER A 98 -1.45 -6.25 14.23
CA SER A 98 -1.41 -5.60 12.92
C SER A 98 -2.78 -5.63 12.22
N ILE A 99 -3.49 -6.75 12.27
CA ILE A 99 -4.84 -6.84 11.69
C ILE A 99 -5.79 -5.85 12.35
N VAL A 100 -5.77 -5.73 13.69
CA VAL A 100 -6.64 -4.80 14.42
C VAL A 100 -6.33 -3.35 14.01
N ALA A 101 -5.05 -2.97 14.03
CA ALA A 101 -4.62 -1.61 13.68
C ALA A 101 -4.95 -1.26 12.22
N LEU A 102 -4.68 -2.18 11.29
CA LEU A 102 -4.96 -1.98 9.87
C LEU A 102 -6.46 -1.99 9.57
N SER A 103 -7.27 -2.78 10.29
CA SER A 103 -8.72 -2.76 10.15
C SER A 103 -9.30 -1.40 10.59
N PHE A 104 -8.76 -0.80 11.63
CA PHE A 104 -9.11 0.57 12.03
C PHE A 104 -8.71 1.57 10.95
N ALA A 105 -7.49 1.49 10.42
CA ALA A 105 -7.03 2.35 9.33
C ALA A 105 -7.89 2.18 8.06
N PHE A 106 -8.23 0.94 7.70
CA PHE A 106 -9.11 0.62 6.59
C PHE A 106 -10.50 1.26 6.74
N TYR A 107 -11.10 1.14 7.91
CA TYR A 107 -12.38 1.77 8.22
C TYR A 107 -12.29 3.30 8.06
N ARG A 108 -11.24 3.92 8.61
CA ARG A 108 -11.03 5.37 8.52
C ARG A 108 -10.80 5.85 7.08
N THR A 109 -10.05 5.09 6.27
CA THR A 109 -9.83 5.44 4.87
C THR A 109 -11.09 5.31 4.01
N ILE A 110 -11.96 4.33 4.30
CA ILE A 110 -13.28 4.25 3.65
C ILE A 110 -14.12 5.48 3.98
N LEU A 111 -14.24 5.85 5.25
CA LEU A 111 -14.98 7.05 5.64
C LEU A 111 -14.42 8.30 4.97
N PHE A 112 -13.11 8.45 4.99
CA PHE A 112 -12.44 9.60 4.38
C PHE A 112 -12.70 9.71 2.86
N THR A 113 -12.66 8.57 2.16
CA THR A 113 -12.98 8.53 0.73
C THR A 113 -14.46 8.81 0.47
N TYR A 114 -15.34 8.29 1.34
CA TYR A 114 -16.78 8.51 1.25
C TYR A 114 -17.15 9.99 1.50
N ASP A 115 -16.58 10.60 2.53
CA ASP A 115 -16.78 12.02 2.84
C ASP A 115 -16.33 12.91 1.66
N SER A 116 -15.19 12.58 1.05
CA SER A 116 -14.69 13.31 -0.13
C SER A 116 -15.60 13.14 -1.35
N TYR A 117 -16.26 11.99 -1.49
CA TYR A 117 -17.24 11.76 -2.54
C TYR A 117 -18.55 12.52 -2.28
N GLU A 118 -19.09 12.44 -1.05
CA GLU A 118 -20.37 13.07 -0.69
C GLU A 118 -20.30 14.60 -0.74
N MET A 119 -19.15 15.18 -0.35
CA MET A 119 -18.92 16.61 -0.36
C MET A 119 -18.38 17.14 -1.70
N GLU A 120 -18.28 16.28 -2.74
CA GLU A 120 -17.71 16.64 -4.05
C GLU A 120 -16.36 17.37 -3.94
N MET A 121 -15.50 16.91 -3.01
CA MET A 121 -14.24 17.57 -2.74
C MET A 121 -13.31 17.52 -3.96
N LEU A 122 -12.86 18.68 -4.39
CA LEU A 122 -11.86 18.87 -5.42
C LEU A 122 -10.51 19.21 -4.79
N SER A 123 -9.42 18.96 -5.51
CA SER A 123 -8.11 19.42 -5.09
C SER A 123 -8.02 20.95 -5.17
N GLU A 124 -7.20 21.54 -4.31
CA GLU A 124 -6.92 22.99 -4.34
C GLU A 124 -5.96 23.40 -5.47
N ALA A 125 -5.48 22.42 -6.24
CA ALA A 125 -4.58 22.68 -7.36
C ALA A 125 -5.35 23.04 -8.64
N VAL A 126 -4.61 23.50 -9.65
CA VAL A 126 -5.16 23.94 -10.94
C VAL A 126 -5.98 22.85 -11.65
N SER A 127 -5.70 21.59 -11.36
CA SER A 127 -6.38 20.44 -12.00
C SER A 127 -7.80 20.18 -11.48
N GLU A 128 -8.17 20.74 -10.32
CA GLU A 128 -9.46 20.50 -9.64
C GLU A 128 -9.86 19.01 -9.61
N THR A 129 -8.87 18.13 -9.41
CA THR A 129 -9.07 16.69 -9.45
C THR A 129 -9.99 16.23 -8.33
N PRO A 130 -11.05 15.42 -8.60
CA PRO A 130 -11.90 14.86 -7.55
C PRO A 130 -11.09 13.96 -6.59
N LEU A 131 -11.01 14.34 -5.31
CA LEU A 131 -10.12 13.69 -4.34
C LEU A 131 -10.47 12.22 -4.09
N TYR A 132 -11.74 11.84 -4.14
CA TYR A 132 -12.16 10.46 -3.91
C TYR A 132 -11.53 9.46 -4.90
N LEU A 133 -11.24 9.90 -6.15
CA LEU A 133 -10.60 9.04 -7.17
C LEU A 133 -9.18 8.64 -6.77
N THR A 134 -8.45 9.56 -6.18
CA THR A 134 -7.07 9.31 -5.73
C THR A 134 -7.03 8.58 -4.40
N GLN A 135 -8.04 8.80 -3.56
CA GLN A 135 -8.14 8.23 -2.22
C GLN A 135 -8.61 6.76 -2.21
N VAL A 136 -9.41 6.32 -3.20
CA VAL A 136 -9.96 4.95 -3.26
C VAL A 136 -8.88 3.86 -3.27
N VAL A 137 -7.66 4.20 -3.69
CA VAL A 137 -6.53 3.26 -3.70
C VAL A 137 -6.08 2.88 -2.28
N MET A 138 -6.26 3.78 -1.30
CA MET A 138 -5.89 3.50 0.10
C MET A 138 -6.67 2.32 0.69
N PRO A 139 -8.02 2.33 0.70
CA PRO A 139 -8.77 1.17 1.21
C PRO A 139 -8.55 -0.09 0.38
N LEU A 140 -8.37 0.00 -0.94
CA LEU A 140 -8.07 -1.18 -1.76
C LEU A 140 -6.74 -1.82 -1.41
N GLY A 141 -5.68 -1.02 -1.26
CA GLY A 141 -4.35 -1.50 -0.86
C GLY A 141 -4.34 -2.09 0.56
N LEU A 142 -5.02 -1.41 1.50
CA LEU A 142 -5.16 -1.91 2.88
C LEU A 142 -5.94 -3.23 2.95
N ALA A 143 -7.01 -3.39 2.16
CA ALA A 143 -7.75 -4.64 2.10
C ALA A 143 -6.85 -5.81 1.66
N LEU A 144 -6.09 -5.65 0.60
CA LEU A 144 -5.13 -6.65 0.12
C LEU A 144 -4.05 -6.94 1.17
N PHE A 145 -3.58 -5.92 1.86
CA PHE A 145 -2.57 -6.07 2.90
C PHE A 145 -3.12 -6.83 4.12
N ILE A 146 -4.31 -6.49 4.60
CA ILE A 146 -5.00 -7.23 5.68
C ILE A 146 -5.19 -8.70 5.29
N LEU A 147 -5.64 -8.99 4.07
CA LEU A 147 -5.79 -10.36 3.57
C LEU A 147 -4.46 -11.12 3.57
N SER A 148 -3.35 -10.46 3.22
CA SER A 148 -2.01 -11.07 3.24
C SER A 148 -1.55 -11.40 4.67
N ILE A 149 -1.77 -10.50 5.63
CA ILE A 149 -1.45 -10.76 7.04
C ILE A 149 -2.35 -11.86 7.60
N LEU A 150 -3.62 -11.88 7.24
CA LEU A 150 -4.56 -12.89 7.68
C LEU A 150 -4.14 -14.29 7.18
N MET A 151 -3.68 -14.39 5.93
CA MET A 151 -3.09 -15.62 5.41
C MET A 151 -1.85 -16.05 6.21
N PHE A 152 -0.97 -15.10 6.56
CA PHE A 152 0.21 -15.37 7.36
C PHE A 152 -0.16 -15.93 8.73
N VAL A 153 -1.12 -15.32 9.43
CA VAL A 153 -1.61 -15.78 10.74
C VAL A 153 -2.24 -17.18 10.64
N ILE A 154 -3.06 -17.43 9.62
CA ILE A 154 -3.69 -18.76 9.42
C ILE A 154 -2.65 -19.84 9.16
N LYS A 155 -1.62 -19.57 8.34
CA LYS A 155 -0.50 -20.50 8.12
C LYS A 155 0.26 -20.76 9.43
N GLY A 156 0.51 -19.71 10.20
CA GLY A 156 1.17 -19.81 11.49
C GLY A 156 0.42 -20.70 12.49
N LEU A 157 -0.89 -20.62 12.53
CA LEU A 157 -1.71 -21.46 13.39
C LEU A 157 -1.70 -22.94 12.98
N LYS A 158 -1.53 -23.24 11.69
CA LYS A 158 -1.57 -24.61 11.15
C LYS A 158 -0.22 -25.33 11.12
N ASN A 159 0.83 -24.78 11.65
CA ASN A 159 2.20 -25.31 11.51
C ASN A 159 2.75 -25.35 10.08
N ASP A 160 2.17 -24.61 9.14
CA ASP A 160 2.52 -24.63 7.71
C ASP A 160 3.51 -23.48 7.33
N ILE A 161 4.22 -22.92 8.32
CA ILE A 161 5.27 -21.89 8.11
C ILE A 161 6.64 -22.51 8.09
#